data_f766b59c7f95d7a7d3c6d8633fe8b517
#
_entry.id   f766b59c7f95d7a7d3c6d8633fe8b517
#
_cell.length_a   1.000
_cell.length_b   1.000
_cell.length_c   1.000
_cell.angle_alpha   90.00
_cell.angle_beta   90.00
_cell.angle_gamma   90.00
#
_symmetry.space_group_name_H-M   'P 1'
#
loop_
_entity.id
_entity.type
_entity.pdbx_description
1 polymer ?
#
loop_
_entity_poly.entity_id
_entity_poly.type
_entity_poly.pdbx_seq_one_letter_code
_entity_poly.pdbx_strand_id
1 'polypeptide(L)'
;RQEGYHLVGSEYAKREMMVTSIRGILKIPKGKDTIMDICQISEEMMEQVEKQISMIEERLQVRFTDERLKELPLIMCLIIIRTQKGRILRELPGTFQHIAGTKEYSVMLEFAKEYGITWQTEKLFLTAQIQISNFHTLQTRDSAQEEELMRASEEVIVNFENLICVTINERETLLEALFQHIKPAFYRMKYH
;
A
#
# COMPACT_ATOMS: atom_id res chain seq x y z
N ARG A 1 -30.37 15.84 16.58
CA ARG A 1 -29.25 14.87 16.77
C ARG A 1 -29.26 13.93 15.57
N GLN A 2 -28.32 14.02 14.67
CA GLN A 2 -28.10 12.98 13.67
C GLN A 2 -27.49 11.79 14.42
N GLU A 3 -28.23 10.71 14.53
CA GLU A 3 -27.71 9.44 15.03
C GLU A 3 -26.82 8.85 13.93
N GLY A 4 -25.51 8.97 14.12
CA GLY A 4 -24.54 8.33 13.24
C GLY A 4 -24.34 6.86 13.62
N TYR A 5 -24.00 6.03 12.65
CA TYR A 5 -23.58 4.64 12.91
C TYR A 5 -22.22 4.60 13.60
N HIS A 6 -22.13 3.81 14.67
CA HIS A 6 -20.87 3.53 15.34
C HIS A 6 -20.26 2.24 14.81
N LEU A 7 -19.04 2.31 14.24
CA LEU A 7 -18.27 1.14 13.88
C LEU A 7 -17.76 0.43 15.14
N VAL A 8 -18.22 -0.81 15.36
CA VAL A 8 -17.75 -1.69 16.44
C VAL A 8 -16.69 -2.62 15.89
N GLY A 9 -15.63 -2.86 16.64
CA GLY A 9 -14.52 -3.75 16.26
C GLY A 9 -13.15 -3.16 16.63
N SER A 10 -12.09 -3.93 16.33
CA SER A 10 -10.71 -3.51 16.54
C SER A 10 -10.37 -2.27 15.69
N GLU A 11 -9.35 -1.53 16.08
CA GLU A 11 -8.87 -0.40 15.27
C GLU A 11 -8.36 -0.88 13.90
N TYR A 12 -7.78 -2.07 13.84
CA TYR A 12 -7.36 -2.69 12.59
C TYR A 12 -8.55 -2.89 11.63
N ALA A 13 -9.62 -3.56 12.07
CA ALA A 13 -10.81 -3.78 11.24
C ALA A 13 -11.46 -2.47 10.78
N LYS A 14 -11.46 -1.44 11.64
CA LYS A 14 -11.95 -0.10 11.28
C LYS A 14 -11.12 0.53 10.16
N ARG A 15 -9.80 0.42 10.20
CA ARG A 15 -8.91 0.97 9.17
C ARG A 15 -9.07 0.25 7.84
N GLU A 16 -9.16 -1.07 7.86
CA GLU A 16 -9.43 -1.86 6.66
C GLU A 16 -10.74 -1.43 5.97
N MET A 17 -11.80 -1.26 6.76
CA MET A 17 -13.06 -0.75 6.22
C MET A 17 -12.93 0.67 5.67
N MET A 18 -12.20 1.56 6.34
CA MET A 18 -11.99 2.93 5.88
C MET A 18 -11.20 2.97 4.57
N VAL A 19 -10.13 2.18 4.44
CA VAL A 19 -9.35 2.05 3.20
C VAL A 19 -10.24 1.59 2.05
N THR A 20 -11.07 0.57 2.29
CA THR A 20 -12.04 0.07 1.31
C THR A 20 -13.07 1.14 0.93
N SER A 21 -13.56 1.90 1.91
CA SER A 21 -14.52 2.98 1.68
C SER A 21 -13.94 4.12 0.87
N ILE A 22 -12.69 4.52 1.12
CA ILE A 22 -11.96 5.52 0.32
C ILE A 22 -11.95 5.12 -1.15
N ARG A 23 -11.58 3.87 -1.46
CA ARG A 23 -11.59 3.34 -2.83
C ARG A 23 -12.96 3.41 -3.48
N GLY A 24 -14.01 3.10 -2.74
CA GLY A 24 -15.39 3.18 -3.22
C GLY A 24 -15.82 4.62 -3.52
N ILE A 25 -15.54 5.53 -2.59
CA ILE A 25 -15.95 6.95 -2.70
C ILE A 25 -15.16 7.67 -3.81
N LEU A 26 -13.90 7.33 -4.05
CA LEU A 26 -13.12 7.93 -5.14
C LEU A 26 -13.67 7.64 -6.55
N LYS A 27 -14.54 6.63 -6.69
CA LYS A 27 -15.19 6.31 -7.97
C LYS A 27 -16.37 7.22 -8.31
N ILE A 28 -16.85 8.02 -7.36
CA ILE A 28 -17.95 8.95 -7.59
C ILE A 28 -17.43 10.38 -7.83
N PRO A 29 -18.19 11.23 -8.57
CA PRO A 29 -17.82 12.62 -8.79
C PRO A 29 -17.58 13.35 -7.46
N LYS A 30 -16.51 14.15 -7.38
CA LYS A 30 -16.10 14.86 -6.15
C LYS A 30 -15.80 13.95 -4.95
N GLY A 31 -15.51 12.68 -5.18
CA GLY A 31 -15.20 11.73 -4.09
C GLY A 31 -14.02 12.16 -3.23
N LYS A 32 -12.94 12.72 -3.83
CA LYS A 32 -11.79 13.27 -3.09
C LYS A 32 -12.24 14.37 -2.12
N ASP A 33 -12.96 15.37 -2.61
CA ASP A 33 -13.43 16.50 -1.81
C ASP A 33 -14.34 16.02 -0.66
N THR A 34 -15.23 15.09 -0.96
CA THR A 34 -16.12 14.48 0.04
C THR A 34 -15.34 13.78 1.16
N ILE A 35 -14.27 13.04 0.82
CA ILE A 35 -13.41 12.38 1.82
C ILE A 35 -12.68 13.42 2.65
N MET A 36 -12.11 14.44 2.02
CA MET A 36 -11.38 15.50 2.70
C MET A 36 -12.28 16.23 3.71
N ASP A 37 -13.50 16.57 3.33
CA ASP A 37 -14.49 17.22 4.20
C ASP A 37 -14.89 16.33 5.39
N ILE A 38 -15.25 15.07 5.14
CA ILE A 38 -15.69 14.13 6.20
C ILE A 38 -14.56 13.84 7.17
N CYS A 39 -13.35 13.64 6.67
CA CYS A 39 -12.17 13.29 7.48
C CYS A 39 -11.46 14.50 8.07
N GLN A 40 -11.88 15.73 7.70
CA GLN A 40 -11.24 16.98 8.11
C GLN A 40 -9.77 17.06 7.67
N ILE A 41 -9.49 16.66 6.45
CA ILE A 41 -8.17 16.74 5.82
C ILE A 41 -8.06 18.12 5.18
N SER A 42 -7.09 18.94 5.62
CA SER A 42 -6.82 20.23 4.99
C SER A 42 -6.05 20.06 3.68
N GLU A 43 -6.18 21.02 2.77
CA GLU A 43 -5.40 21.05 1.54
C GLU A 43 -3.89 21.04 1.82
N GLU A 44 -3.45 21.82 2.81
CA GLU A 44 -2.05 21.89 3.23
C GLU A 44 -1.53 20.51 3.68
N MET A 45 -2.30 19.78 4.49
CA MET A 45 -1.94 18.42 4.91
C MET A 45 -1.87 17.47 3.71
N MET A 46 -2.81 17.58 2.77
CA MET A 46 -2.83 16.77 1.56
C MET A 46 -1.58 17.00 0.72
N GLU A 47 -1.24 18.27 0.44
CA GLU A 47 -0.04 18.65 -0.32
C GLU A 47 1.25 18.15 0.34
N GLN A 48 1.36 18.28 1.66
CA GLN A 48 2.51 17.76 2.42
C GLN A 48 2.64 16.24 2.26
N VAL A 49 1.56 15.50 2.39
CA VAL A 49 1.58 14.04 2.25
C VAL A 49 1.85 13.62 0.80
N GLU A 50 1.29 14.30 -0.20
CA GLU A 50 1.57 14.05 -1.61
C GLU A 50 3.07 14.26 -1.92
N LYS A 51 3.69 15.30 -1.36
CA LYS A 51 5.14 15.53 -1.46
C LYS A 51 5.95 14.41 -0.81
N GLN A 52 5.54 13.95 0.37
CA GLN A 52 6.21 12.83 1.03
C GLN A 52 6.09 11.52 0.22
N ILE A 53 4.96 11.28 -0.44
CA ILE A 53 4.79 10.11 -1.32
C ILE A 53 5.73 10.19 -2.51
N SER A 54 5.92 11.37 -3.12
CA SER A 54 6.92 11.55 -4.19
C SER A 54 8.34 11.25 -3.72
N MET A 55 8.70 11.64 -2.50
CA MET A 55 10.00 11.28 -1.90
C MET A 55 10.13 9.78 -1.63
N ILE A 56 9.04 9.10 -1.25
CA ILE A 56 9.00 7.65 -1.09
C ILE A 56 9.25 6.96 -2.43
N GLU A 57 8.60 7.41 -3.52
CA GLU A 57 8.84 6.91 -4.89
C GLU A 57 10.33 7.01 -5.28
N GLU A 58 10.94 8.16 -5.06
CA GLU A 58 12.36 8.40 -5.36
C GLU A 58 13.29 7.46 -4.58
N ARG A 59 13.05 7.30 -3.27
CA ARG A 59 13.89 6.46 -2.41
C ARG A 59 13.74 4.98 -2.68
N LEU A 60 12.53 4.55 -2.97
CA LEU A 60 12.24 3.16 -3.34
C LEU A 60 12.57 2.86 -4.79
N GLN A 61 12.77 3.90 -5.62
CA GLN A 61 12.94 3.79 -7.07
C GLN A 61 11.78 3.08 -7.75
N VAL A 62 10.58 3.50 -7.41
CA VAL A 62 9.32 3.00 -7.93
C VAL A 62 8.49 4.15 -8.49
N ARG A 63 7.44 3.82 -9.26
CA ARG A 63 6.39 4.74 -9.67
C ARG A 63 5.04 4.11 -9.35
N PHE A 64 4.27 4.76 -8.50
CA PHE A 64 2.90 4.33 -8.24
C PHE A 64 2.01 4.60 -9.45
N THR A 65 0.97 3.78 -9.60
CA THR A 65 -0.04 4.02 -10.64
C THR A 65 -0.86 5.27 -10.30
N ASP A 66 -1.43 5.91 -11.33
CA ASP A 66 -2.28 7.11 -11.16
C ASP A 66 -3.46 6.87 -10.21
N GLU A 67 -4.02 5.66 -10.23
CA GLU A 67 -5.09 5.26 -9.32
C GLU A 67 -4.58 5.27 -7.87
N ARG A 68 -3.39 4.71 -7.66
CA ARG A 68 -2.81 4.64 -6.32
C ARG A 68 -2.38 6.00 -5.79
N LEU A 69 -1.88 6.89 -6.64
CA LEU A 69 -1.57 8.28 -6.28
C LEU A 69 -2.80 9.09 -5.86
N LYS A 70 -4.01 8.70 -6.28
CA LYS A 70 -5.27 9.29 -5.79
C LYS A 70 -5.70 8.75 -4.43
N GLU A 71 -5.43 7.47 -4.15
CA GLU A 71 -5.85 6.79 -2.91
C GLU A 71 -4.88 7.01 -1.76
N LEU A 72 -3.59 6.80 -2.01
CA LEU A 72 -2.57 6.69 -0.98
C LEU A 72 -2.44 7.94 -0.10
N PRO A 73 -2.46 9.17 -0.63
CA PRO A 73 -2.41 10.38 0.20
C PRO A 73 -3.58 10.45 1.19
N LEU A 74 -4.78 10.12 0.74
CA LEU A 74 -5.98 10.13 1.60
C LEU A 74 -5.89 9.08 2.71
N ILE A 75 -5.41 7.88 2.39
CA ILE A 75 -5.21 6.81 3.35
C ILE A 75 -4.17 7.24 4.40
N MET A 76 -3.04 7.81 3.97
CA MET A 76 -1.99 8.27 4.87
C MET A 76 -2.47 9.42 5.77
N CYS A 77 -3.14 10.43 5.23
CA CYS A 77 -3.75 11.52 6.01
C CYS A 77 -4.72 10.95 7.06
N LEU A 78 -5.59 10.02 6.68
CA LEU A 78 -6.53 9.40 7.60
C LEU A 78 -5.81 8.68 8.75
N ILE A 79 -4.75 7.92 8.47
CA ILE A 79 -3.98 7.23 9.50
C ILE A 79 -3.32 8.23 10.44
N ILE A 80 -2.70 9.29 9.92
CA ILE A 80 -2.09 10.36 10.71
C ILE A 80 -3.11 10.99 11.65
N ILE A 81 -4.25 11.43 11.13
CA ILE A 81 -5.33 12.07 11.92
C ILE A 81 -5.84 11.13 13.00
N ARG A 82 -6.04 9.85 12.68
CA ARG A 82 -6.51 8.87 13.67
C ARG A 82 -5.50 8.66 14.79
N THR A 83 -4.23 8.54 14.44
CA THR A 83 -3.15 8.38 15.42
C THR A 83 -3.04 9.62 16.32
N GLN A 84 -3.11 10.82 15.76
CA GLN A 84 -3.12 12.08 16.52
C GLN A 84 -4.33 12.22 17.45
N LYS A 85 -5.50 11.69 17.05
CA LYS A 85 -6.72 11.63 17.87
C LYS A 85 -6.70 10.46 18.89
N GLY A 86 -5.56 9.79 19.10
CA GLY A 86 -5.40 8.69 20.04
C GLY A 86 -6.07 7.36 19.62
N ARG A 87 -6.48 7.24 18.34
CA ARG A 87 -7.01 6.00 17.75
C ARG A 87 -5.85 5.14 17.25
N ILE A 88 -5.08 4.63 18.19
CA ILE A 88 -3.83 3.93 17.91
C ILE A 88 -4.11 2.47 17.59
N LEU A 89 -3.45 1.98 16.55
CA LEU A 89 -3.43 0.58 16.17
C LEU A 89 -2.53 -0.19 17.13
N ARG A 90 -3.11 -0.91 18.08
CA ARG A 90 -2.35 -1.64 19.12
C ARG A 90 -1.92 -3.03 18.69
N GLU A 91 -2.70 -3.67 17.83
CA GLU A 91 -2.51 -5.06 17.42
C GLU A 91 -2.63 -5.18 15.91
N LEU A 92 -1.79 -6.00 15.33
CA LEU A 92 -1.79 -6.40 13.92
C LEU A 92 -1.69 -7.92 13.80
N PRO A 93 -2.24 -8.52 12.74
CA PRO A 93 -1.98 -9.91 12.40
C PRO A 93 -0.48 -10.21 12.33
N GLY A 94 -0.08 -11.43 12.75
CA GLY A 94 1.32 -11.83 12.78
C GLY A 94 2.04 -11.77 11.42
N THR A 95 1.28 -11.80 10.33
CA THR A 95 1.78 -11.64 8.95
C THR A 95 2.51 -10.33 8.70
N PHE A 96 2.22 -9.28 9.49
CA PHE A 96 2.89 -7.98 9.36
C PHE A 96 4.33 -7.96 9.91
N GLN A 97 4.73 -8.95 10.71
CA GLN A 97 6.08 -8.97 11.31
C GLN A 97 7.21 -8.99 10.28
N HIS A 98 6.99 -9.61 9.13
CA HIS A 98 7.98 -9.68 8.03
C HIS A 98 8.26 -8.32 7.38
N ILE A 99 7.38 -7.34 7.55
CA ILE A 99 7.54 -6.00 6.97
C ILE A 99 8.74 -5.25 7.55
N ALA A 100 9.06 -5.48 8.85
CA ALA A 100 10.10 -4.74 9.55
C ALA A 100 11.51 -4.86 8.93
N GLY A 101 11.77 -5.91 8.13
CA GLY A 101 13.06 -6.13 7.45
C GLY A 101 13.10 -5.58 6.01
N THR A 102 12.06 -4.91 5.52
CA THR A 102 11.98 -4.47 4.14
C THR A 102 12.53 -3.05 3.92
N LYS A 103 12.91 -2.75 2.68
CA LYS A 103 13.35 -1.41 2.26
C LYS A 103 12.23 -0.39 2.44
N GLU A 104 11.00 -0.78 2.10
CA GLU A 104 9.81 0.05 2.29
C GLU A 104 9.65 0.46 3.76
N TYR A 105 9.86 -0.46 4.70
CA TYR A 105 9.78 -0.15 6.12
C TYR A 105 10.83 0.88 6.53
N SER A 106 12.06 0.75 6.06
CA SER A 106 13.14 1.71 6.36
C SER A 106 12.79 3.12 5.87
N VAL A 107 12.21 3.24 4.67
CA VAL A 107 11.73 4.52 4.13
C VAL A 107 10.56 5.07 4.93
N MET A 108 9.63 4.21 5.34
CA MET A 108 8.46 4.62 6.14
C MET A 108 8.81 5.05 7.57
N LEU A 109 9.96 4.67 8.12
CA LEU A 109 10.42 5.19 9.41
C LEU A 109 10.62 6.71 9.40
N GLU A 110 11.11 7.27 8.30
CA GLU A 110 11.31 8.71 8.16
C GLU A 110 9.96 9.43 8.00
N PHE A 111 9.06 8.90 7.18
CA PHE A 111 7.69 9.39 7.12
C PHE A 111 7.02 9.39 8.50
N ALA A 112 7.11 8.28 9.22
CA ALA A 112 6.53 8.15 10.55
C ALA A 112 7.12 9.17 11.54
N LYS A 113 8.42 9.47 11.45
CA LYS A 113 9.10 10.47 12.28
C LYS A 113 8.58 11.87 12.01
N GLU A 114 8.37 12.24 10.75
CA GLU A 114 7.84 13.54 10.33
C GLU A 114 6.47 13.83 10.97
N TYR A 115 5.61 12.82 11.03
CA TYR A 115 4.26 12.94 11.59
C TYR A 115 4.13 12.53 13.06
N GLY A 116 5.24 12.30 13.76
CA GLY A 116 5.23 11.92 15.17
C GLY A 116 4.64 10.54 15.47
N ILE A 117 4.64 9.64 14.48
CA ILE A 117 4.11 8.28 14.62
C ILE A 117 5.17 7.40 15.29
N THR A 118 4.97 7.07 16.56
CA THR A 118 5.94 6.32 17.39
C THR A 118 5.68 4.81 17.39
N TRP A 119 4.42 4.39 17.31
CA TRP A 119 4.02 2.99 17.45
C TRP A 119 4.48 2.13 16.26
N GLN A 120 5.10 0.98 16.57
CA GLN A 120 5.60 0.06 15.57
C GLN A 120 4.47 -0.49 14.69
N THR A 121 3.33 -0.83 15.26
CA THR A 121 2.15 -1.32 14.55
C THR A 121 1.63 -0.33 13.50
N GLU A 122 1.66 0.97 13.81
CA GLU A 122 1.33 2.04 12.86
C GLU A 122 2.29 2.06 11.66
N LYS A 123 3.60 1.98 11.95
CA LYS A 123 4.64 1.96 10.92
C LYS A 123 4.51 0.75 10.01
N LEU A 124 4.24 -0.42 10.59
CA LEU A 124 4.00 -1.65 9.84
C LEU A 124 2.76 -1.54 8.95
N PHE A 125 1.66 -1.00 9.47
CA PHE A 125 0.43 -0.82 8.70
C PHE A 125 0.61 0.17 7.55
N LEU A 126 1.28 1.31 7.78
CA LEU A 126 1.63 2.29 6.74
C LEU A 126 2.52 1.65 5.66
N THR A 127 3.51 0.86 6.07
CA THR A 127 4.40 0.18 5.13
C THR A 127 3.64 -0.84 4.28
N ALA A 128 2.70 -1.58 4.87
CA ALA A 128 1.85 -2.49 4.13
C ALA A 128 1.05 -1.75 3.03
N GLN A 129 0.58 -0.51 3.31
CA GLN A 129 -0.09 0.29 2.28
C GLN A 129 0.81 0.60 1.08
N ILE A 130 2.12 0.72 1.28
CA ILE A 130 3.08 0.86 0.18
C ILE A 130 3.23 -0.47 -0.56
N GLN A 131 3.44 -1.58 0.14
CA GLN A 131 3.68 -2.90 -0.46
C GLN A 131 2.50 -3.42 -1.28
N ILE A 132 1.25 -3.15 -0.85
CA ILE A 132 0.05 -3.52 -1.62
C ILE A 132 -0.24 -2.58 -2.80
N SER A 133 0.58 -1.55 -3.00
CA SER A 133 0.42 -0.60 -4.08
C SER A 133 0.91 -1.19 -5.40
N ASN A 134 0.18 -0.94 -6.49
CA ASN A 134 0.66 -1.22 -7.82
C ASN A 134 1.70 -0.15 -8.18
N PHE A 135 2.90 -0.57 -8.52
CA PHE A 135 3.96 0.33 -8.96
C PHE A 135 4.90 -0.38 -9.95
N HIS A 136 5.61 0.42 -10.74
CA HIS A 136 6.68 -0.05 -11.61
C HIS A 136 8.01 0.10 -10.87
N THR A 137 8.74 -0.99 -10.69
CA THR A 137 10.08 -0.97 -10.09
C THR A 137 11.10 -0.54 -11.12
N LEU A 138 11.95 0.40 -10.75
CA LEU A 138 13.01 0.93 -11.62
C LEU A 138 14.36 0.21 -11.43
N GLN A 139 14.49 -0.64 -10.40
CA GLN A 139 15.73 -1.36 -10.07
C GLN A 139 15.51 -2.74 -9.41
N THR A 140 16.63 -3.46 -9.22
CA THR A 140 16.76 -4.85 -8.79
C THR A 140 16.19 -5.19 -7.40
N ARG A 141 15.81 -6.43 -7.28
CA ARG A 141 15.13 -7.13 -6.18
C ARG A 141 15.98 -7.21 -4.92
N ASP A 142 15.39 -6.81 -3.79
CA ASP A 142 16.13 -6.71 -2.51
C ASP A 142 15.66 -7.69 -1.41
N SER A 143 14.74 -8.62 -1.67
CA SER A 143 14.28 -9.55 -0.63
C SER A 143 14.16 -10.99 -1.10
N ALA A 144 14.44 -11.96 -0.19
CA ALA A 144 14.28 -13.39 -0.46
C ALA A 144 12.84 -13.76 -0.88
N GLN A 145 11.82 -13.02 -0.39
CA GLN A 145 10.43 -13.21 -0.80
C GLN A 145 10.16 -12.76 -2.23
N GLU A 146 10.81 -11.70 -2.68
CA GLU A 146 10.69 -11.25 -4.07
C GLU A 146 11.37 -12.21 -5.02
N GLU A 147 12.49 -12.80 -4.61
CA GLU A 147 13.16 -13.86 -5.38
C GLU A 147 12.28 -15.11 -5.49
N GLU A 148 11.61 -15.51 -4.40
CA GLU A 148 10.69 -16.63 -4.41
C GLU A 148 9.47 -16.36 -5.29
N LEU A 149 8.88 -15.17 -5.19
CA LEU A 149 7.75 -14.76 -6.04
C LEU A 149 8.15 -14.70 -7.51
N MET A 150 9.35 -14.24 -7.82
CA MET A 150 9.88 -14.22 -9.18
C MET A 150 10.05 -15.64 -9.72
N ARG A 151 10.60 -16.55 -8.93
CA ARG A 151 10.75 -17.96 -9.30
C ARG A 151 9.41 -18.61 -9.58
N ALA A 152 8.42 -18.36 -8.70
CA ALA A 152 7.04 -18.83 -8.92
C ALA A 152 6.43 -18.24 -10.22
N SER A 153 6.69 -16.97 -10.53
CA SER A 153 6.24 -16.34 -11.77
C SER A 153 6.89 -16.98 -13.00
N GLU A 154 8.17 -17.34 -12.91
CA GLU A 154 8.88 -18.06 -13.96
C GLU A 154 8.30 -19.46 -14.19
N GLU A 155 8.01 -20.20 -13.12
CA GLU A 155 7.37 -21.52 -13.21
C GLU A 155 6.00 -21.44 -13.91
N VAL A 156 5.21 -20.39 -13.64
CA VAL A 156 3.94 -20.15 -14.32
C VAL A 156 4.14 -20.02 -15.84
N ILE A 157 5.15 -19.25 -16.27
CA ILE A 157 5.44 -19.07 -17.70
C ILE A 157 5.88 -20.39 -18.33
N VAL A 158 6.79 -21.14 -17.67
CA VAL A 158 7.26 -22.45 -18.14
C VAL A 158 6.09 -23.43 -18.31
N ASN A 159 5.24 -23.51 -17.30
CA ASN A 159 4.07 -24.39 -17.36
C ASN A 159 3.10 -23.99 -18.47
N PHE A 160 2.90 -22.69 -18.68
CA PHE A 160 2.08 -22.19 -19.77
C PHE A 160 2.69 -22.56 -21.14
N GLU A 161 3.97 -22.31 -21.37
CA GLU A 161 4.68 -22.70 -22.61
C GLU A 161 4.52 -24.20 -22.90
N ASN A 162 4.69 -25.03 -21.87
CA ASN A 162 4.54 -26.48 -21.99
C ASN A 162 3.12 -26.92 -22.33
N LEU A 163 2.10 -26.29 -21.71
CA LEU A 163 0.71 -26.62 -21.94
C LEU A 163 0.22 -26.27 -23.33
N ILE A 164 0.67 -25.15 -23.88
CA ILE A 164 0.24 -24.69 -25.22
C ILE A 164 1.23 -25.06 -26.35
N CYS A 165 2.33 -25.72 -25.99
CA CYS A 165 3.41 -26.11 -26.94
C CYS A 165 3.95 -24.92 -27.75
N VAL A 166 4.14 -23.75 -27.12
CA VAL A 166 4.66 -22.52 -27.73
C VAL A 166 5.83 -22.01 -26.90
N THR A 167 6.87 -21.48 -27.56
CA THR A 167 7.98 -20.78 -26.91
C THR A 167 7.75 -19.27 -27.03
N ILE A 168 7.83 -18.55 -25.92
CA ILE A 168 7.65 -17.10 -25.87
C ILE A 168 8.98 -16.42 -26.19
N ASN A 169 9.05 -15.63 -27.26
CA ASN A 169 10.31 -14.98 -27.70
C ASN A 169 10.81 -13.89 -26.75
N GLU A 170 9.90 -13.17 -26.07
CA GLU A 170 10.24 -12.09 -25.13
C GLU A 170 9.96 -12.52 -23.68
N ARG A 171 10.49 -13.69 -23.31
CA ARG A 171 10.23 -14.32 -22.01
C ARG A 171 10.63 -13.45 -20.81
N GLU A 172 11.78 -12.77 -20.87
CA GLU A 172 12.26 -11.91 -19.78
C GLU A 172 11.33 -10.71 -19.59
N THR A 173 10.89 -10.08 -20.67
CA THR A 173 9.93 -8.97 -20.63
C THR A 173 8.59 -9.41 -20.04
N LEU A 174 8.10 -10.58 -20.45
CA LEU A 174 6.87 -11.15 -19.91
C LEU A 174 7.01 -11.49 -18.41
N LEU A 175 8.14 -12.07 -18.00
CA LEU A 175 8.42 -12.42 -16.62
C LEU A 175 8.40 -11.17 -15.71
N GLU A 176 9.06 -10.12 -16.14
CA GLU A 176 9.08 -8.86 -15.40
C GLU A 176 7.67 -8.25 -15.30
N ALA A 177 6.93 -8.19 -16.42
CA ALA A 177 5.56 -7.70 -16.43
C ALA A 177 4.63 -8.53 -15.52
N LEU A 178 4.74 -9.85 -15.56
CA LEU A 178 3.97 -10.76 -14.71
C LEU A 178 4.31 -10.56 -13.24
N PHE A 179 5.59 -10.49 -12.91
CA PHE A 179 6.06 -10.23 -11.55
C PHE A 179 5.52 -8.92 -10.99
N GLN A 180 5.64 -7.81 -11.75
CA GLN A 180 5.12 -6.50 -11.34
C GLN A 180 3.60 -6.52 -11.11
N HIS A 181 2.87 -7.35 -11.84
CA HIS A 181 1.43 -7.48 -11.69
C HIS A 181 1.04 -8.35 -10.48
N ILE A 182 1.77 -9.45 -10.25
CA ILE A 182 1.48 -10.41 -9.18
C ILE A 182 1.94 -9.88 -7.80
N LYS A 183 3.06 -9.15 -7.73
CA LYS A 183 3.65 -8.66 -6.48
C LYS A 183 2.64 -7.91 -5.59
N PRO A 184 1.90 -6.91 -6.06
CA PRO A 184 0.91 -6.23 -5.23
C PRO A 184 -0.28 -7.12 -4.84
N ALA A 185 -0.66 -8.07 -5.70
CA ALA A 185 -1.73 -9.03 -5.40
C ALA A 185 -1.30 -9.99 -4.28
N PHE A 186 -0.06 -10.48 -4.31
CA PHE A 186 0.53 -11.30 -3.26
C PHE A 186 0.51 -10.58 -1.91
N TYR A 187 0.96 -9.32 -1.87
CA TYR A 187 0.95 -8.55 -0.62
C TYR A 187 -0.47 -8.23 -0.14
N ARG A 188 -1.42 -7.98 -1.05
CA ARG A 188 -2.83 -7.83 -0.67
C ARG A 188 -3.38 -9.09 0.02
N MET A 189 -3.14 -10.29 -0.54
CA MET A 189 -3.58 -11.54 0.08
C MET A 189 -2.89 -11.82 1.42
N LYS A 190 -1.66 -11.35 1.60
CA LYS A 190 -0.89 -11.57 2.81
C LYS A 190 -1.34 -10.68 3.98
N TYR A 191 -1.81 -9.46 3.70
CA TYR A 191 -2.10 -8.44 4.72
C TYR A 191 -3.58 -8.11 4.87
N HIS A 192 -4.44 -8.70 4.07
CA HIS A 192 -5.90 -8.62 4.16
C HIS A 192 -6.52 -10.00 4.30
#